data_84b4b580834522039535436c5be675e3
#
_entry.id   84b4b580834522039535436c5be675e3
#
_cell.length_a   1.000
_cell.length_b   1.000
_cell.length_c   1.000
_cell.angle_alpha   90.00
_cell.angle_beta   90.00
_cell.angle_gamma   90.00
#
_symmetry.space_group_name_H-M   'P 1'
#
loop_
_entity.id
_entity.type
_entity.pdbx_description
1 polymer ?
#
loop_
_entity_poly.entity_id
_entity_poly.type
_entity_poly.pdbx_seq_one_letter_code
_entity_poly.pdbx_strand_id
1 'polypeptide(L)'
;MNLPNTIDFSHGISAIDAQYHRSGRAAIHLIVEEGIAAIVDTGTKFSIPGVIAVLEHKQISLEKVAYVFLTHIHLDHAGGASELMRLLPNAQLVVHPRGAKYMINPTKLIAGVKAVYGEVEFARLYGEIYPI
;
A
#
# COMPACT_ATOMS: atom_id res chain seq x y z
N MET A 1 -14.49 8.84 8.56
CA MET A 1 -13.31 7.99 8.92
C MET A 1 -12.24 8.85 9.55
N ASN A 2 -11.66 8.35 10.64
CA ASN A 2 -10.52 9.03 11.25
C ASN A 2 -9.28 8.83 10.36
N LEU A 3 -8.50 9.91 10.20
CA LEU A 3 -7.24 9.82 9.45
C LEU A 3 -6.20 9.03 10.25
N PRO A 4 -5.39 8.20 9.58
CA PRO A 4 -4.22 7.61 10.23
C PRO A 4 -3.23 8.70 10.62
N ASN A 5 -2.37 8.41 11.60
CA ASN A 5 -1.30 9.33 11.95
C ASN A 5 -0.44 9.63 10.73
N THR A 6 -0.26 10.92 10.46
CA THR A 6 0.47 11.36 9.26
C THR A 6 1.44 12.47 9.67
N ILE A 7 2.67 12.37 9.22
CA ILE A 7 3.71 13.37 9.46
C ILE A 7 4.05 14.00 8.12
N ASP A 8 3.88 15.31 8.01
CA ASP A 8 4.26 16.05 6.81
C ASP A 8 5.69 16.55 6.95
N PHE A 9 6.50 16.22 5.95
CA PHE A 9 7.87 16.71 5.83
C PHE A 9 7.93 17.80 4.75
N SER A 10 9.11 18.37 4.55
CA SER A 10 9.31 19.32 3.45
C SER A 10 9.28 18.63 2.08
N HIS A 11 9.19 19.42 1.02
CA HIS A 11 9.23 18.97 -0.37
C HIS A 11 8.07 18.05 -0.78
N GLY A 12 6.89 18.20 -0.15
CA GLY A 12 5.70 17.43 -0.54
C GLY A 12 5.72 15.97 -0.08
N ILE A 13 6.55 15.63 0.90
CA ILE A 13 6.66 14.26 1.40
C ILE A 13 5.89 14.11 2.71
N SER A 14 5.06 13.06 2.81
CA SER A 14 4.33 12.70 4.02
C SER A 14 4.55 11.24 4.37
N ALA A 15 4.64 10.94 5.65
CA ALA A 15 4.68 9.57 6.15
C ALA A 15 3.33 9.25 6.79
N ILE A 16 2.68 8.19 6.32
CA ILE A 16 1.36 7.75 6.75
C ILE A 16 1.53 6.45 7.53
N ASP A 17 0.96 6.39 8.73
CA ASP A 17 0.95 5.15 9.51
C ASP A 17 0.14 4.08 8.77
N ALA A 18 0.77 2.99 8.40
CA ALA A 18 0.11 1.87 7.74
C ALA A 18 -0.80 1.09 8.68
N GLN A 19 -0.63 1.29 9.99
CA GLN A 19 -1.40 0.61 11.04
C GLN A 19 -1.36 -0.91 10.89
N TYR A 20 -0.21 -1.45 10.47
CA TYR A 20 -0.04 -2.88 10.31
C TYR A 20 -0.20 -3.58 11.64
N HIS A 21 -1.22 -4.41 11.77
CA HIS A 21 -1.59 -5.11 12.99
C HIS A 21 -2.03 -4.15 14.12
N ARG A 22 -1.36 -3.01 14.26
CA ARG A 22 -1.68 -1.94 15.22
C ARG A 22 -1.02 -0.63 14.79
N SER A 23 -1.45 0.46 15.41
CA SER A 23 -0.88 1.78 15.18
C SER A 23 0.63 1.79 15.43
N GLY A 24 1.37 2.56 14.61
CA GLY A 24 2.82 2.74 14.73
C GLY A 24 3.65 1.65 14.07
N ARG A 25 3.01 0.74 13.32
CA ARG A 25 3.70 -0.33 12.60
C ARG A 25 3.66 -0.08 11.10
N ALA A 26 4.84 -0.07 10.49
CA ALA A 26 5.08 0.21 9.08
C ALA A 26 4.61 1.62 8.68
N ALA A 27 5.19 2.16 7.63
CA ALA A 27 4.86 3.47 7.10
C ALA A 27 4.66 3.41 5.59
N ILE A 28 3.74 4.23 5.11
CA ILE A 28 3.48 4.48 3.70
C ILE A 28 3.91 5.91 3.44
N HIS A 29 4.66 6.16 2.38
CA HIS A 29 5.07 7.51 2.05
C HIS A 29 4.27 8.03 0.86
N LEU A 30 3.82 9.26 0.97
CA LEU A 30 3.16 10.00 -0.10
C LEU A 30 4.08 11.12 -0.54
N ILE A 31 4.29 11.23 -1.84
CA ILE A 31 5.12 12.27 -2.45
C ILE A 31 4.25 13.02 -3.43
N VAL A 32 4.16 14.34 -3.28
CA VAL A 32 3.37 15.20 -4.17
C VAL A 32 4.25 16.27 -4.75
N GLU A 33 4.24 16.39 -6.07
CA GLU A 33 4.97 17.44 -6.78
C GLU A 33 4.13 17.92 -7.96
N GLU A 34 3.88 19.22 -8.02
CA GLU A 34 3.12 19.85 -9.08
C GLU A 34 1.74 19.20 -9.31
N GLY A 35 1.08 18.81 -8.22
CA GLY A 35 -0.24 18.20 -8.28
C GLY A 35 -0.27 16.72 -8.66
N ILE A 36 0.88 16.12 -8.91
CA ILE A 36 1.01 14.69 -9.22
C ILE A 36 1.53 13.97 -7.98
N ALA A 37 0.96 12.81 -7.68
CA ALA A 37 1.31 12.05 -6.49
C ALA A 37 1.94 10.69 -6.83
N ALA A 38 2.80 10.25 -5.93
CA ALA A 38 3.33 8.88 -5.91
C ALA A 38 3.21 8.34 -4.49
N ILE A 39 2.95 7.05 -4.39
CA ILE A 39 2.83 6.35 -3.11
C ILE A 39 3.93 5.32 -3.02
N VAL A 40 4.64 5.27 -1.89
CA VAL A 40 5.74 4.31 -1.64
C VAL A 40 5.28 3.34 -0.57
N ASP A 41 5.20 2.09 -0.92
CA ASP A 41 4.61 0.98 -0.16
C ASP A 41 3.11 1.17 0.09
N THR A 42 2.44 0.13 0.52
CA THR A 42 0.97 0.11 0.57
C THR A 42 0.42 -0.33 1.92
N GLY A 43 1.28 -0.85 2.82
CA GLY A 43 0.78 -1.57 3.97
C GLY A 43 0.03 -2.83 3.53
N THR A 44 -1.03 -3.17 4.25
CA THR A 44 -1.92 -4.27 3.90
C THR A 44 -3.21 -3.73 3.27
N LYS A 45 -4.10 -4.62 2.85
CA LYS A 45 -5.45 -4.24 2.40
C LYS A 45 -6.14 -3.32 3.40
N PHE A 46 -5.95 -3.56 4.70
CA PHE A 46 -6.60 -2.79 5.76
C PHE A 46 -6.01 -1.38 5.92
N SER A 47 -4.84 -1.11 5.35
CA SER A 47 -4.24 0.22 5.34
C SER A 47 -4.86 1.14 4.27
N ILE A 48 -5.45 0.56 3.24
CA ILE A 48 -5.87 1.29 2.04
C ILE A 48 -6.96 2.35 2.33
N PRO A 49 -8.00 2.07 3.10
CA PRO A 49 -8.98 3.11 3.43
C PRO A 49 -8.34 4.35 4.06
N GLY A 50 -7.32 4.17 4.90
CA GLY A 50 -6.58 5.29 5.51
C GLY A 50 -5.79 6.08 4.48
N VAL A 51 -5.15 5.41 3.52
CA VAL A 51 -4.44 6.07 2.42
C VAL A 51 -5.40 6.92 1.58
N ILE A 52 -6.55 6.36 1.22
CA ILE A 52 -7.56 7.08 0.45
C ILE A 52 -8.06 8.30 1.23
N ALA A 53 -8.29 8.14 2.53
CA ALA A 53 -8.73 9.25 3.38
C ALA A 53 -7.69 10.38 3.44
N VAL A 54 -6.39 10.06 3.47
CA VAL A 54 -5.32 11.07 3.44
C VAL A 54 -5.29 11.79 2.09
N LEU A 55 -5.42 11.07 0.99
CA LEU A 55 -5.49 11.69 -0.35
C LEU A 55 -6.67 12.65 -0.43
N GLU A 56 -7.84 12.25 0.04
CA GLU A 56 -9.03 13.08 0.06
C GLU A 56 -8.83 14.32 0.93
N HIS A 57 -8.28 14.15 2.13
CA HIS A 57 -7.99 15.27 3.04
C HIS A 57 -7.03 16.28 2.43
N LYS A 58 -6.03 15.81 1.67
CA LYS A 58 -5.07 16.68 0.97
C LYS A 58 -5.59 17.18 -0.38
N GLN A 59 -6.81 16.85 -0.74
CA GLN A 59 -7.46 17.26 -2.00
C GLN A 59 -6.70 16.75 -3.23
N ILE A 60 -6.19 15.53 -3.16
CA ILE A 60 -5.52 14.85 -4.28
C ILE A 60 -6.49 13.82 -4.84
N SER A 61 -6.92 14.01 -6.09
CA SER A 61 -7.80 13.06 -6.75
C SER A 61 -7.06 11.76 -7.09
N LEU A 62 -7.79 10.66 -7.13
CA LEU A 62 -7.21 9.34 -7.41
C LEU A 62 -6.55 9.29 -8.79
N GLU A 63 -7.06 10.05 -9.76
CA GLU A 63 -6.51 10.15 -11.11
C GLU A 63 -5.15 10.84 -11.16
N LYS A 64 -4.77 11.57 -10.12
CA LYS A 64 -3.49 12.26 -10.03
C LYS A 64 -2.38 11.42 -9.41
N VAL A 65 -2.69 10.24 -8.93
CA VAL A 65 -1.65 9.31 -8.45
C VAL A 65 -1.07 8.59 -9.67
N ALA A 66 0.18 8.88 -9.98
CA ALA A 66 0.85 8.38 -11.18
C ALA A 66 1.61 7.08 -10.93
N TYR A 67 2.11 6.88 -9.71
CA TYR A 67 2.95 5.72 -9.40
C TYR A 67 2.66 5.18 -8.01
N VAL A 68 2.78 3.86 -7.90
CA VAL A 68 2.89 3.16 -6.62
C VAL A 68 4.21 2.39 -6.66
N PHE A 69 5.13 2.71 -5.78
CA PHE A 69 6.43 2.06 -5.68
C PHE A 69 6.41 1.06 -4.53
N LEU A 70 6.89 -0.16 -4.77
CA LEU A 70 7.11 -1.13 -3.72
C LEU A 70 8.60 -1.23 -3.44
N THR A 71 9.00 -1.00 -2.19
CA THR A 71 10.40 -1.13 -1.78
C THR A 71 10.82 -2.58 -1.76
N HIS A 72 9.90 -3.47 -1.40
CA HIS A 72 10.05 -4.92 -1.41
C HIS A 72 8.65 -5.56 -1.33
N ILE A 73 8.58 -6.88 -1.38
CA ILE A 73 7.29 -7.58 -1.52
C ILE A 73 6.76 -8.21 -0.23
N HIS A 74 7.36 -7.96 0.92
CA HIS A 74 6.79 -8.42 2.18
C HIS A 74 5.39 -7.82 2.34
N LEU A 75 4.45 -8.61 2.87
CA LEU A 75 3.04 -8.25 2.82
C LEU A 75 2.64 -7.10 3.73
N ASP A 76 3.44 -6.77 4.73
CA ASP A 76 3.24 -5.56 5.53
C ASP A 76 3.55 -4.27 4.74
N HIS A 77 4.21 -4.39 3.60
CA HIS A 77 4.53 -3.29 2.69
C HIS A 77 3.82 -3.39 1.33
N ALA A 78 3.62 -4.60 0.83
CA ALA A 78 3.06 -4.85 -0.50
C ALA A 78 1.67 -5.50 -0.46
N GLY A 79 1.17 -5.86 0.71
CA GLY A 79 -0.09 -6.60 0.85
C GLY A 79 -1.31 -5.83 0.36
N GLY A 80 -1.27 -4.50 0.42
CA GLY A 80 -2.37 -3.65 -0.05
C GLY A 80 -2.26 -3.26 -1.53
N ALA A 81 -1.19 -3.65 -2.23
CA ALA A 81 -0.95 -3.18 -3.60
C ALA A 81 -2.09 -3.53 -4.55
N SER A 82 -2.60 -4.75 -4.52
CA SER A 82 -3.67 -5.16 -5.42
C SER A 82 -4.96 -4.39 -5.18
N GLU A 83 -5.32 -4.14 -3.94
CA GLU A 83 -6.48 -3.32 -3.61
C GLU A 83 -6.28 -1.87 -4.04
N LEU A 84 -5.11 -1.30 -3.73
CA LEU A 84 -4.80 0.07 -4.08
C LEU A 84 -4.81 0.30 -5.60
N MET A 85 -4.19 -0.60 -6.35
CA MET A 85 -4.13 -0.47 -7.82
C MET A 85 -5.51 -0.52 -8.47
N ARG A 86 -6.48 -1.20 -7.86
CA ARG A 86 -7.86 -1.20 -8.35
C ARG A 86 -8.54 0.16 -8.21
N LEU A 87 -8.09 0.98 -7.25
CA LEU A 87 -8.69 2.26 -6.94
C LEU A 87 -8.03 3.42 -7.69
N LEU A 88 -6.84 3.22 -8.24
CA LEU A 88 -6.04 4.27 -8.87
C LEU A 88 -6.02 4.08 -10.39
N PRO A 89 -6.88 4.78 -11.14
CA PRO A 89 -7.08 4.47 -12.57
C PRO A 89 -5.86 4.75 -13.45
N ASN A 90 -4.99 5.66 -13.04
CA ASN A 90 -3.86 6.09 -13.87
C ASN A 90 -2.50 5.68 -13.31
N ALA A 91 -2.46 5.02 -12.16
CA ALA A 91 -1.20 4.67 -11.52
C ALA A 91 -0.54 3.46 -12.16
N GLN A 92 0.79 3.51 -12.22
CA GLN A 92 1.62 2.37 -12.59
C GLN A 92 2.28 1.82 -11.33
N LEU A 93 2.30 0.49 -11.21
CA LEU A 93 3.02 -0.19 -10.14
C LEU A 93 4.48 -0.35 -10.56
N VAL A 94 5.39 0.13 -9.70
CA VAL A 94 6.84 0.02 -9.93
C VAL A 94 7.42 -0.89 -8.86
N VAL A 95 8.02 -1.99 -9.30
CA VAL A 95 8.56 -3.02 -8.41
C VAL A 95 9.77 -3.66 -9.06
N HIS A 96 10.73 -4.12 -8.23
CA HIS A 96 11.89 -4.83 -8.75
C HIS A 96 11.44 -6.06 -9.55
N PRO A 97 12.11 -6.40 -10.69
CA PRO A 97 11.72 -7.53 -11.53
C PRO A 97 11.58 -8.86 -10.79
N ARG A 98 12.41 -9.10 -9.77
CA ARG A 98 12.30 -10.32 -8.96
C ARG A 98 11.02 -10.38 -8.13
N GLY A 99 10.46 -9.22 -7.78
CA GLY A 99 9.21 -9.15 -7.03
C GLY A 99 7.99 -9.14 -7.93
N ALA A 100 8.14 -8.68 -9.17
CA ALA A 100 7.01 -8.48 -10.09
C ALA A 100 6.20 -9.76 -10.31
N LYS A 101 6.85 -10.90 -10.44
CA LYS A 101 6.16 -12.18 -10.65
C LYS A 101 5.21 -12.55 -9.52
N TYR A 102 5.53 -12.15 -8.28
CA TYR A 102 4.69 -12.43 -7.12
C TYR A 102 3.50 -11.47 -7.01
N MET A 103 3.62 -10.30 -7.62
CA MET A 103 2.50 -9.36 -7.72
C MET A 103 1.55 -9.77 -8.85
N ILE A 104 2.10 -10.26 -9.96
CA ILE A 104 1.31 -10.76 -11.10
C ILE A 104 0.57 -12.05 -10.71
N ASN A 105 1.26 -12.95 -10.02
CA ASN A 105 0.66 -14.19 -9.52
C ASN A 105 1.10 -14.43 -8.06
N PRO A 106 0.29 -14.03 -7.09
CA PRO A 106 0.67 -14.08 -5.69
C PRO A 106 0.49 -15.45 -5.02
N THR A 107 0.13 -16.49 -5.77
CA THR A 107 -0.22 -17.81 -5.20
C THR A 107 0.88 -18.36 -4.29
N LYS A 108 2.13 -18.36 -4.75
CA LYS A 108 3.26 -18.87 -3.96
C LYS A 108 3.58 -18.02 -2.74
N LEU A 109 3.49 -16.70 -2.89
CA LEU A 109 3.72 -15.76 -1.80
C LEU A 109 2.67 -15.95 -0.70
N ILE A 110 1.40 -16.05 -1.08
CA ILE A 110 0.30 -16.29 -0.15
C ILE A 110 0.49 -17.62 0.57
N ALA A 111 0.80 -18.69 -0.15
CA ALA A 111 1.02 -20.00 0.45
C ALA A 111 2.17 -20.00 1.44
N GLY A 112 3.28 -19.32 1.12
CA GLY A 112 4.43 -19.21 2.00
C GLY A 112 4.11 -18.47 3.30
N VAL A 113 3.37 -17.38 3.22
CA VAL A 113 2.98 -16.60 4.40
C VAL A 113 1.95 -17.37 5.24
N LYS A 114 0.99 -18.04 4.62
CA LYS A 114 0.03 -18.90 5.31
C LYS A 114 0.71 -20.06 6.06
N ALA A 115 1.79 -20.59 5.50
CA ALA A 115 2.56 -21.65 6.15
C ALA A 115 3.19 -21.17 7.48
N VAL A 116 3.52 -19.89 7.58
CA VAL A 116 4.10 -19.29 8.79
C VAL A 116 3.02 -18.92 9.80
N TYR A 117 1.96 -18.23 9.36
CA TYR A 117 0.96 -17.63 10.25
C TYR A 117 -0.32 -18.46 10.41
N GLY A 118 -0.61 -19.38 9.48
CA GLY A 118 -1.88 -20.07 9.40
C GLY A 118 -2.94 -19.22 8.69
N GLU A 119 -4.03 -19.86 8.27
CA GLU A 119 -5.07 -19.20 7.46
C GLU A 119 -5.82 -18.11 8.22
N VAL A 120 -6.13 -18.33 9.49
CA VAL A 120 -6.88 -17.36 10.31
C VAL A 120 -6.07 -16.08 10.51
N GLU A 121 -4.80 -16.20 10.92
CA GLU A 121 -3.92 -15.04 11.11
C GLU A 121 -3.61 -14.35 9.79
N PHE A 122 -3.44 -15.10 8.71
CA PHE A 122 -3.25 -14.51 7.38
C PHE A 122 -4.44 -13.61 7.01
N ALA A 123 -5.66 -14.13 7.16
CA ALA A 123 -6.87 -13.37 6.84
C ALA A 123 -7.00 -12.12 7.72
N ARG A 124 -6.66 -12.23 9.01
CA ARG A 124 -6.71 -11.12 9.95
C ARG A 124 -5.70 -10.02 9.63
N LEU A 125 -4.46 -10.41 9.29
CA LEU A 125 -3.37 -9.46 9.04
C LEU A 125 -3.41 -8.88 7.62
N TYR A 126 -3.73 -9.69 6.63
CA TYR A 126 -3.54 -9.31 5.23
C TYR A 126 -4.81 -9.28 4.39
N GLY A 127 -5.84 -10.01 4.79
CA GLY A 127 -7.09 -10.09 4.03
C GLY A 127 -6.89 -10.79 2.68
N GLU A 128 -7.55 -10.29 1.65
CA GLU A 128 -7.46 -10.83 0.30
C GLU A 128 -6.40 -10.09 -0.51
N ILE A 129 -5.66 -10.85 -1.31
CA ILE A 129 -4.65 -10.35 -2.22
C ILE A 129 -4.99 -10.85 -3.61
N TYR A 130 -5.02 -9.94 -4.57
CA TYR A 130 -5.41 -10.23 -5.95
C TYR A 130 -4.22 -10.13 -6.89
N PRO A 131 -4.23 -10.85 -8.04
CA PRO A 131 -3.23 -10.64 -9.09
C PRO A 131 -3.30 -9.21 -9.65
N ILE A 132 -2.14 -8.69 -9.97
CA ILE A 132 -2.03 -7.34 -10.57
C ILE A 132 -1.63 -7.47 -12.03
#